data_532b65d839a321b1fa16cdbec2c8a60d
#
_entry.id   532b65d839a321b1fa16cdbec2c8a60d
#
_cell.length_a   1.000
_cell.length_b   1.000
_cell.length_c   1.000
_cell.angle_alpha   90.00
_cell.angle_beta   90.00
_cell.angle_gamma   90.00
#
_symmetry.space_group_name_H-M   'P 1'
#
loop_
_entity.id
_entity.type
_entity.pdbx_description
1 polymer ?
#
loop_
_entity_poly.entity_id
_entity_poly.type
_entity_poly.pdbx_seq_one_letter_code
_entity_poly.pdbx_strand_id
1 'polypeptide(L)'
;YTHAANTVVYSSNKIDDTIRYLSLHDNKYIRYFPGHSKRVVALSMSPVDDTFISGSLDKTIRLWDLRSPNCQGLMHLQGKPVCSFDPEGLIFAAGVNSEMVKLYDLRSFDKGPFATFKMQYDRTCEWTGLKFSNDGKLILISTNGSFIRLIDAFKGVVMHTFGGYANSKAVTLEASFTPDSQFIMIGSEDGKIHVWNGESGIKVAVLDGKHTGPITCLQFNPKFMTFASACSNMAFWLPTIDD
;
A
#
# COMPACT_ATOMS: atom_id res chain seq x y z
N TYR A 1 -4.79 5.58 -9.46
CA TYR A 1 -5.94 6.09 -10.21
C TYR A 1 -6.92 6.77 -9.26
N THR A 2 -7.73 7.71 -9.77
CA THR A 2 -8.83 8.34 -9.06
C THR A 2 -10.18 7.78 -9.52
N HIS A 3 -11.29 8.24 -8.97
CA HIS A 3 -12.63 7.82 -9.41
C HIS A 3 -13.00 8.36 -10.79
N ALA A 4 -12.43 9.49 -11.20
CA ALA A 4 -12.61 10.01 -12.56
C ALA A 4 -11.81 9.16 -13.55
N ALA A 5 -12.46 8.80 -14.67
CA ALA A 5 -11.83 8.00 -15.71
C ALA A 5 -10.56 8.69 -16.26
N ASN A 6 -9.53 7.90 -16.52
CA ASN A 6 -8.27 8.36 -17.09
C ASN A 6 -7.57 9.47 -16.30
N THR A 7 -7.68 9.45 -14.98
CA THR A 7 -6.98 10.41 -14.12
C THR A 7 -6.21 9.71 -13.01
N VAL A 8 -5.06 10.29 -12.64
CA VAL A 8 -4.15 9.73 -11.64
C VAL A 8 -3.62 10.82 -10.72
N VAL A 9 -3.43 10.44 -9.46
CA VAL A 9 -2.64 11.21 -8.50
C VAL A 9 -1.32 10.51 -8.29
N TYR A 10 -0.22 11.25 -8.36
CA TYR A 10 1.10 10.70 -8.15
C TYR A 10 2.05 11.71 -7.49
N SER A 11 3.10 11.19 -6.91
CA SER A 11 4.22 11.97 -6.39
C SER A 11 5.51 11.65 -7.15
N SER A 12 6.39 12.62 -7.25
CA SER A 12 7.71 12.47 -7.88
C SER A 12 8.73 13.23 -7.07
N ASN A 13 9.94 12.74 -7.04
CA ASN A 13 11.09 13.40 -6.42
C ASN A 13 12.06 14.03 -7.44
N LYS A 14 11.64 14.16 -8.71
CA LYS A 14 12.50 14.68 -9.78
C LYS A 14 12.70 16.19 -9.72
N ILE A 15 11.67 16.92 -9.32
CA ILE A 15 11.67 18.40 -9.31
C ILE A 15 11.40 18.89 -7.88
N ASP A 16 10.34 18.43 -7.28
CA ASP A 16 9.88 18.79 -5.95
C ASP A 16 9.05 17.64 -5.32
N ASP A 17 8.59 17.83 -4.10
CA ASP A 17 7.78 16.86 -3.35
C ASP A 17 6.27 17.12 -3.51
N THR A 18 5.87 17.94 -4.47
CA THR A 18 4.47 18.25 -4.75
C THR A 18 3.76 17.06 -5.37
N ILE A 19 2.58 16.75 -4.85
CA ILE A 19 1.69 15.74 -5.41
C ILE A 19 0.96 16.36 -6.60
N ARG A 20 0.81 15.59 -7.68
CA ARG A 20 0.23 16.03 -8.95
C ARG A 20 -0.98 15.21 -9.31
N TYR A 21 -2.01 15.88 -9.77
CA TYR A 21 -3.22 15.31 -10.35
C TYR A 21 -3.21 15.51 -11.86
N LEU A 22 -3.19 14.41 -12.60
CA LEU A 22 -2.95 14.38 -14.04
C LEU A 22 -4.12 13.71 -14.76
N SER A 23 -4.60 14.33 -15.85
CA SER A 23 -5.43 13.68 -16.85
C SER A 23 -4.55 12.93 -17.86
N LEU A 24 -4.80 11.62 -17.99
CA LEU A 24 -4.10 10.77 -18.95
C LEU A 24 -4.68 10.91 -20.36
N HIS A 25 -5.91 11.42 -20.48
CA HIS A 25 -6.61 11.58 -21.77
C HIS A 25 -5.94 12.65 -22.63
N ASP A 26 -5.68 13.81 -22.07
CA ASP A 26 -5.12 14.97 -22.76
C ASP A 26 -3.71 15.34 -22.26
N ASN A 27 -3.16 14.54 -21.35
CA ASN A 27 -1.85 14.71 -20.76
C ASN A 27 -1.65 16.10 -20.11
N LYS A 28 -2.69 16.59 -19.44
CA LYS A 28 -2.67 17.89 -18.75
C LYS A 28 -2.81 17.73 -17.26
N TYR A 29 -2.08 18.58 -16.53
CA TYR A 29 -2.22 18.68 -15.08
C TYR A 29 -3.52 19.37 -14.73
N ILE A 30 -4.33 18.70 -13.89
CA ILE A 30 -5.60 19.21 -13.37
C ILE A 30 -5.33 20.07 -12.13
N ARG A 31 -4.44 19.59 -11.25
CA ARG A 31 -4.14 20.27 -9.98
C ARG A 31 -2.81 19.82 -9.38
N TYR A 32 -2.27 20.71 -8.55
CA TYR A 32 -1.10 20.46 -7.72
C TYR A 32 -1.48 20.54 -6.25
N PHE A 33 -0.87 19.69 -5.42
CA PHE A 33 -1.07 19.65 -3.98
C PHE A 33 0.28 19.90 -3.28
N PRO A 34 0.67 21.16 -3.11
CA PRO A 34 1.92 21.51 -2.43
C PRO A 34 1.75 21.40 -0.91
N GLY A 35 2.84 21.13 -0.21
CA GLY A 35 2.83 21.14 1.25
C GLY A 35 3.85 20.22 1.90
N HIS A 36 4.09 19.03 1.35
CA HIS A 36 5.17 18.19 1.84
C HIS A 36 6.53 18.81 1.59
N SER A 37 7.41 18.76 2.59
CA SER A 37 8.78 19.31 2.54
C SER A 37 9.84 18.25 2.28
N LYS A 38 9.44 16.98 2.17
CA LYS A 38 10.29 15.84 1.84
C LYS A 38 9.50 14.84 1.00
N ARG A 39 10.21 13.88 0.43
CA ARG A 39 9.67 12.82 -0.43
C ARG A 39 8.39 12.20 0.14
N VAL A 40 7.36 12.15 -0.69
CA VAL A 40 6.13 11.41 -0.42
C VAL A 40 6.40 9.92 -0.66
N VAL A 41 6.09 9.09 0.33
CA VAL A 41 6.38 7.66 0.34
C VAL A 41 5.13 6.79 0.38
N ALA A 42 3.96 7.39 0.62
CA ALA A 42 2.69 6.70 0.62
C ALA A 42 1.60 7.60 0.03
N LEU A 43 0.74 7.02 -0.78
CA LEU A 43 -0.47 7.63 -1.32
C LEU A 43 -1.59 6.59 -1.25
N SER A 44 -2.74 6.99 -0.74
CA SER A 44 -3.93 6.16 -0.72
C SER A 44 -5.15 7.00 -1.05
N MET A 45 -5.88 6.59 -2.10
CA MET A 45 -7.14 7.19 -2.49
C MET A 45 -8.27 6.65 -1.61
N SER A 46 -9.19 7.50 -1.18
CA SER A 46 -10.43 7.05 -0.54
C SER A 46 -11.20 6.16 -1.51
N PRO A 47 -11.78 5.04 -1.06
CA PRO A 47 -12.59 4.19 -1.94
C PRO A 47 -13.98 4.74 -2.24
N VAL A 48 -14.43 5.78 -1.51
CA VAL A 48 -15.83 6.25 -1.54
C VAL A 48 -16.02 7.69 -2.01
N ASP A 49 -14.95 8.51 -1.95
CA ASP A 49 -15.02 9.92 -2.33
C ASP A 49 -13.72 10.41 -2.97
N ASP A 50 -13.69 11.68 -3.35
CA ASP A 50 -12.55 12.33 -4.01
C ASP A 50 -11.47 12.82 -3.04
N THR A 51 -11.36 12.22 -1.85
CA THR A 51 -10.27 12.50 -0.91
C THR A 51 -9.15 11.49 -1.01
N PHE A 52 -7.95 11.88 -0.61
CA PHE A 52 -6.81 10.98 -0.51
C PHE A 52 -5.89 11.39 0.64
N ILE A 53 -5.12 10.44 1.14
CA ILE A 53 -4.07 10.68 2.13
C ILE A 53 -2.70 10.47 1.51
N SER A 54 -1.73 11.22 2.02
CA SER A 54 -0.32 11.10 1.66
C SER A 54 0.55 11.05 2.90
N GLY A 55 1.55 10.18 2.90
CA GLY A 55 2.57 10.09 3.93
C GLY A 55 3.93 10.45 3.38
N SER A 56 4.74 11.18 4.14
CA SER A 56 6.03 11.70 3.70
C SER A 56 7.14 11.49 4.73
N LEU A 57 8.37 11.52 4.24
CA LEU A 57 9.58 11.54 5.07
C LEU A 57 9.70 12.80 5.94
N ASP A 58 8.86 13.82 5.72
CA ASP A 58 8.70 14.96 6.62
C ASP A 58 7.96 14.61 7.93
N LYS A 59 7.63 13.34 8.11
CA LYS A 59 6.93 12.78 9.27
C LYS A 59 5.50 13.30 9.43
N THR A 60 4.86 13.60 8.30
CA THR A 60 3.45 14.01 8.29
C THR A 60 2.62 13.09 7.43
N ILE A 61 1.35 12.95 7.79
CA ILE A 61 0.27 12.50 6.92
C ILE A 61 -0.61 13.70 6.64
N ARG A 62 -0.98 13.88 5.38
CA ARG A 62 -1.87 14.95 4.93
C ARG A 62 -3.10 14.37 4.28
N LEU A 63 -4.24 15.00 4.55
CA LEU A 63 -5.52 14.73 3.91
C LEU A 63 -5.78 15.80 2.86
N TRP A 64 -6.20 15.36 1.69
CA TRP A 64 -6.46 16.19 0.53
C TRP A 64 -7.84 15.89 -0.07
N ASP A 65 -8.40 16.87 -0.76
CA ASP A 65 -9.58 16.73 -1.61
C ASP A 65 -9.19 17.11 -3.04
N LEU A 66 -9.51 16.26 -4.02
CA LEU A 66 -9.18 16.52 -5.44
C LEU A 66 -9.78 17.83 -5.97
N ARG A 67 -10.83 18.33 -5.32
CA ARG A 67 -11.54 19.56 -5.70
C ARG A 67 -10.87 20.84 -5.16
N SER A 68 -9.96 20.72 -4.21
CA SER A 68 -9.29 21.88 -3.57
C SER A 68 -7.77 21.70 -3.56
N PRO A 69 -6.98 22.74 -3.86
CA PRO A 69 -5.53 22.65 -3.78
C PRO A 69 -5.00 22.66 -2.34
N ASN A 70 -5.85 23.01 -1.38
CA ASN A 70 -5.46 23.19 0.01
C ASN A 70 -5.47 21.87 0.77
N CYS A 71 -4.48 21.69 1.64
CA CYS A 71 -4.44 20.59 2.59
C CYS A 71 -5.64 20.71 3.54
N GLN A 72 -6.45 19.64 3.62
CA GLN A 72 -7.65 19.61 4.45
C GLN A 72 -7.35 19.17 5.88
N GLY A 73 -6.29 18.40 6.05
CA GLY A 73 -5.86 17.92 7.36
C GLY A 73 -4.38 17.60 7.39
N LEU A 74 -3.75 17.89 8.52
CA LEU A 74 -2.33 17.66 8.75
C LEU A 74 -2.15 16.92 10.07
N MET A 75 -1.38 15.83 10.02
CA MET A 75 -1.03 15.04 11.18
C MET A 75 0.50 14.91 11.29
N HIS A 76 1.03 15.24 12.44
CA HIS A 76 2.44 15.03 12.76
C HIS A 76 2.65 13.67 13.43
N LEU A 77 3.67 12.95 12.96
CA LEU A 77 4.05 11.63 13.46
C LEU A 77 5.47 11.64 14.00
N GLN A 78 5.79 10.66 14.83
CA GLN A 78 7.14 10.54 15.42
C GLN A 78 8.16 9.87 14.49
N GLY A 79 7.76 9.38 13.32
CA GLY A 79 8.62 8.66 12.39
C GLY A 79 8.08 8.62 10.98
N LYS A 80 8.78 7.88 10.11
CA LYS A 80 8.39 7.65 8.71
C LYS A 80 7.04 6.94 8.65
N PRO A 81 6.04 7.48 7.95
CA PRO A 81 4.74 6.84 7.82
C PRO A 81 4.65 5.93 6.59
N VAL A 82 3.84 4.89 6.73
CA VAL A 82 3.11 4.24 5.64
C VAL A 82 1.63 4.34 5.98
N CYS A 83 0.75 4.52 5.01
CA CYS A 83 -0.67 4.72 5.29
C CYS A 83 -1.56 4.14 4.19
N SER A 84 -2.78 3.76 4.58
CA SER A 84 -3.80 3.24 3.69
C SER A 84 -5.19 3.49 4.27
N PHE A 85 -6.15 3.80 3.40
CA PHE A 85 -7.57 3.74 3.75
C PHE A 85 -8.03 2.31 3.97
N ASP A 86 -9.05 2.15 4.81
CA ASP A 86 -9.86 0.94 4.86
C ASP A 86 -10.77 0.85 3.63
N PRO A 87 -11.35 -0.32 3.34
CA PRO A 87 -12.20 -0.50 2.16
C PRO A 87 -13.53 0.26 2.20
N GLU A 88 -13.99 0.73 3.36
CA GLU A 88 -15.20 1.53 3.50
C GLU A 88 -14.94 3.05 3.50
N GLY A 89 -13.66 3.47 3.53
CA GLY A 89 -13.27 4.88 3.54
C GLY A 89 -13.63 5.65 4.80
N LEU A 90 -13.88 4.95 5.91
CA LEU A 90 -14.25 5.55 7.19
C LEU A 90 -13.05 5.80 8.09
N ILE A 91 -12.04 4.96 7.97
CA ILE A 91 -10.82 5.02 8.76
C ILE A 91 -9.59 4.94 7.85
N PHE A 92 -8.45 5.27 8.39
CA PHE A 92 -7.18 4.93 7.77
C PHE A 92 -6.19 4.40 8.81
N ALA A 93 -5.31 3.54 8.34
CA ALA A 93 -4.20 3.03 9.13
C ALA A 93 -2.91 3.78 8.80
N ALA A 94 -2.13 4.08 9.82
CA ALA A 94 -0.79 4.63 9.69
C ALA A 94 0.21 3.71 10.39
N GLY A 95 1.14 3.15 9.62
CA GLY A 95 2.33 2.50 10.16
C GLY A 95 3.37 3.57 10.48
N VAL A 96 3.87 3.60 11.70
CA VAL A 96 4.77 4.63 12.18
C VAL A 96 6.08 4.00 12.61
N ASN A 97 7.17 4.45 12.01
CA ASN A 97 8.55 4.09 12.37
C ASN A 97 8.82 2.57 12.39
N SER A 98 8.13 1.80 11.56
CA SER A 98 8.23 0.34 11.47
C SER A 98 7.97 -0.41 12.81
N GLU A 99 7.22 0.21 13.71
CA GLU A 99 6.97 -0.30 15.06
C GLU A 99 5.49 -0.28 15.46
N MET A 100 4.73 0.72 15.04
CA MET A 100 3.36 0.92 15.48
C MET A 100 2.41 1.02 14.30
N VAL A 101 1.23 0.37 14.42
CA VAL A 101 0.08 0.64 13.56
C VAL A 101 -0.94 1.42 14.36
N LYS A 102 -1.31 2.59 13.86
CA LYS A 102 -2.30 3.48 14.46
C LYS A 102 -3.51 3.60 13.55
N LEU A 103 -4.71 3.47 14.10
CA LEU A 103 -5.96 3.62 13.37
C LEU A 103 -6.62 4.95 13.73
N TYR A 104 -7.07 5.67 12.71
CA TYR A 104 -7.68 6.99 12.84
C TYR A 104 -9.05 7.02 12.18
N ASP A 105 -10.04 7.60 12.85
CA ASP A 105 -11.32 7.96 12.25
C ASP A 105 -11.13 9.23 11.39
N LEU A 106 -11.50 9.17 10.12
CA LEU A 106 -11.33 10.26 9.18
C LEU A 106 -12.06 11.54 9.61
N ARG A 107 -13.19 11.38 10.31
CA ARG A 107 -14.03 12.51 10.79
C ARG A 107 -13.48 13.20 12.03
N SER A 108 -12.53 12.58 12.71
CA SER A 108 -11.98 13.07 13.99
C SER A 108 -10.50 12.72 14.18
N PHE A 109 -9.73 12.68 13.09
CA PHE A 109 -8.30 12.33 13.13
C PHE A 109 -7.48 13.33 13.98
N ASP A 110 -7.92 14.57 14.14
CA ASP A 110 -7.37 15.61 15.00
C ASP A 110 -7.34 15.21 16.49
N LYS A 111 -8.26 14.33 16.90
CA LYS A 111 -8.31 13.77 18.27
C LYS A 111 -7.27 12.69 18.54
N GLY A 112 -6.51 12.32 17.53
CA GLY A 112 -5.54 11.25 17.60
C GLY A 112 -6.09 9.86 17.23
N PRO A 113 -5.26 8.81 17.33
CA PRO A 113 -5.68 7.46 16.97
C PRO A 113 -6.67 6.89 18.00
N PHE A 114 -7.70 6.20 17.52
CA PHE A 114 -8.61 5.47 18.41
C PHE A 114 -8.06 4.07 18.79
N ALA A 115 -7.09 3.56 18.03
CA ALA A 115 -6.38 2.33 18.34
C ALA A 115 -4.89 2.47 18.00
N THR A 116 -4.04 1.85 18.82
CA THR A 116 -2.59 1.79 18.58
C THR A 116 -2.11 0.37 18.87
N PHE A 117 -1.52 -0.25 17.87
CA PHE A 117 -0.95 -1.59 17.96
C PHE A 117 0.56 -1.50 17.91
N LYS A 118 1.23 -1.95 18.95
CA LYS A 118 2.69 -2.01 19.01
C LYS A 118 3.14 -3.35 18.47
N MET A 119 3.94 -3.32 17.41
CA MET A 119 4.53 -4.50 16.81
C MET A 119 5.92 -4.75 17.38
N GLN A 120 6.37 -6.01 17.31
CA GLN A 120 7.76 -6.32 17.60
C GLN A 120 8.65 -5.60 16.59
N TYR A 121 9.51 -4.73 17.11
CA TYR A 121 10.44 -3.97 16.27
C TYR A 121 11.55 -4.88 15.75
N ASP A 122 11.73 -4.86 14.43
CA ASP A 122 12.82 -5.52 13.76
C ASP A 122 13.77 -4.46 13.20
N ARG A 123 14.98 -4.42 13.72
CA ARG A 123 16.01 -3.45 13.32
C ARG A 123 16.59 -3.74 11.94
N THR A 124 16.31 -4.90 11.34
CA THR A 124 16.89 -5.34 10.08
C THR A 124 16.11 -4.86 8.87
N CYS A 125 14.87 -4.42 9.04
CA CYS A 125 14.02 -3.99 7.94
C CYS A 125 13.12 -2.83 8.33
N GLU A 126 12.66 -2.09 7.30
CA GLU A 126 11.66 -1.04 7.41
C GLU A 126 10.35 -1.46 6.74
N TRP A 127 9.24 -0.91 7.23
CA TRP A 127 7.96 -1.06 6.56
C TRP A 127 7.90 -0.20 5.31
N THR A 128 7.49 -0.80 4.22
CA THR A 128 7.42 -0.16 2.90
C THR A 128 6.00 0.06 2.42
N GLY A 129 5.02 -0.63 3.00
CA GLY A 129 3.62 -0.51 2.63
C GLY A 129 2.69 -1.06 3.68
N LEU A 130 1.45 -0.66 3.59
CA LEU A 130 0.36 -1.10 4.43
C LEU A 130 -0.91 -1.17 3.59
N LYS A 131 -1.63 -2.29 3.66
CA LYS A 131 -2.89 -2.47 2.92
C LYS A 131 -3.92 -3.18 3.78
N PHE A 132 -5.16 -2.72 3.73
CA PHE A 132 -6.29 -3.48 4.27
C PHE A 132 -6.70 -4.59 3.32
N SER A 133 -7.24 -5.68 3.87
CA SER A 133 -8.01 -6.65 3.10
C SER A 133 -9.33 -6.02 2.63
N ASN A 134 -9.93 -6.56 1.55
CA ASN A 134 -11.17 -5.99 0.99
C ASN A 134 -12.37 -6.08 1.95
N ASP A 135 -12.32 -6.99 2.93
CA ASP A 135 -13.33 -7.10 4.00
C ASP A 135 -13.02 -6.25 5.24
N GLY A 136 -11.91 -5.51 5.24
CA GLY A 136 -11.49 -4.64 6.33
C GLY A 136 -10.99 -5.33 7.60
N LYS A 137 -10.92 -6.66 7.62
CA LYS A 137 -10.60 -7.42 8.84
C LYS A 137 -9.11 -7.59 9.09
N LEU A 138 -8.31 -7.50 8.04
CA LEU A 138 -6.88 -7.75 8.08
C LEU A 138 -6.10 -6.55 7.55
N ILE A 139 -4.88 -6.40 8.05
CA ILE A 139 -3.91 -5.44 7.55
C ILE A 139 -2.63 -6.19 7.17
N LEU A 140 -2.16 -5.98 5.95
CA LEU A 140 -0.94 -6.51 5.42
C LEU A 140 0.16 -5.46 5.51
N ILE A 141 1.27 -5.81 6.16
CA ILE A 141 2.45 -4.95 6.32
C ILE A 141 3.56 -5.49 5.43
N SER A 142 3.93 -4.73 4.42
CA SER A 142 5.08 -5.02 3.57
C SER A 142 6.36 -4.44 4.17
N THR A 143 7.48 -5.16 4.00
CA THR A 143 8.79 -4.73 4.48
C THR A 143 9.82 -4.78 3.34
N ASN A 144 10.95 -4.12 3.53
CA ASN A 144 12.10 -4.27 2.64
C ASN A 144 13.01 -5.46 3.02
N GLY A 145 12.59 -6.26 4.00
CA GLY A 145 13.19 -7.55 4.33
C GLY A 145 12.62 -8.69 3.50
N SER A 146 12.90 -9.93 3.94
CA SER A 146 12.41 -11.16 3.31
C SER A 146 11.19 -11.74 4.01
N PHE A 147 10.36 -10.91 4.60
CA PHE A 147 9.09 -11.30 5.22
C PHE A 147 8.06 -10.15 5.13
N ILE A 148 6.79 -10.54 5.22
CA ILE A 148 5.62 -9.66 5.37
C ILE A 148 4.79 -10.14 6.55
N ARG A 149 4.02 -9.25 7.16
CA ARG A 149 3.17 -9.57 8.31
C ARG A 149 1.71 -9.33 8.00
N LEU A 150 0.89 -10.25 8.48
CA LEU A 150 -0.56 -10.13 8.46
C LEU A 150 -1.05 -9.96 9.90
N ILE A 151 -1.81 -8.89 10.14
CA ILE A 151 -2.38 -8.59 11.45
C ILE A 151 -3.90 -8.51 11.40
N ASP A 152 -4.55 -8.84 12.51
CA ASP A 152 -5.96 -8.58 12.73
C ASP A 152 -6.17 -7.06 12.89
N ALA A 153 -7.04 -6.47 12.09
CA ALA A 153 -7.26 -5.02 12.09
C ALA A 153 -7.99 -4.50 13.34
N PHE A 154 -8.66 -5.35 14.10
CA PHE A 154 -9.40 -4.98 15.30
C PHE A 154 -8.58 -5.18 16.58
N LYS A 155 -7.84 -6.27 16.63
CA LYS A 155 -7.08 -6.68 17.82
C LYS A 155 -5.61 -6.28 17.76
N GLY A 156 -5.09 -6.01 16.56
CA GLY A 156 -3.68 -5.71 16.35
C GLY A 156 -2.74 -6.91 16.57
N VAL A 157 -3.29 -8.12 16.61
CA VAL A 157 -2.51 -9.35 16.82
C VAL A 157 -1.92 -9.80 15.49
N VAL A 158 -0.65 -10.20 15.51
CA VAL A 158 0.01 -10.83 14.36
C VAL A 158 -0.60 -12.20 14.14
N MET A 159 -1.28 -12.37 13.00
CA MET A 159 -1.88 -13.64 12.56
C MET A 159 -0.82 -14.53 11.95
N HIS A 160 -0.07 -14.00 11.00
CA HIS A 160 0.98 -14.71 10.27
C HIS A 160 2.16 -13.80 9.93
N THR A 161 3.32 -14.43 9.83
CA THR A 161 4.51 -13.83 9.22
C THR A 161 4.92 -14.74 8.06
N PHE A 162 4.84 -14.20 6.84
CA PHE A 162 5.14 -14.93 5.62
C PHE A 162 6.58 -14.63 5.20
N GLY A 163 7.36 -15.68 5.02
CA GLY A 163 8.77 -15.59 4.63
C GLY A 163 9.13 -16.64 3.60
N GLY A 164 10.44 -16.84 3.41
CA GLY A 164 10.95 -17.84 2.46
C GLY A 164 10.87 -17.41 1.00
N TYR A 165 10.99 -16.10 0.76
CA TYR A 165 11.27 -15.49 -0.53
C TYR A 165 12.55 -14.64 -0.41
N ALA A 166 13.23 -14.41 -1.54
CA ALA A 166 14.48 -13.67 -1.55
C ALA A 166 14.26 -12.16 -1.62
N ASN A 167 14.93 -11.41 -0.76
CA ASN A 167 15.08 -9.96 -0.82
C ASN A 167 16.37 -9.52 -0.12
N SER A 168 17.51 -10.01 -0.60
CA SER A 168 18.83 -9.71 -0.03
C SER A 168 19.28 -8.26 -0.28
N LYS A 169 18.77 -7.64 -1.33
CA LYS A 169 19.07 -6.26 -1.73
C LYS A 169 18.17 -5.21 -1.08
N ALA A 170 17.29 -5.63 -0.17
CA ALA A 170 16.34 -4.76 0.49
C ALA A 170 15.48 -3.91 -0.49
N VAL A 171 15.08 -4.51 -1.59
CA VAL A 171 14.23 -3.87 -2.60
C VAL A 171 12.83 -3.68 -2.02
N THR A 172 12.20 -2.58 -2.36
CA THR A 172 10.78 -2.37 -2.05
C THR A 172 9.94 -3.26 -2.96
N LEU A 173 9.43 -4.35 -2.38
CA LEU A 173 8.54 -5.31 -3.04
C LEU A 173 7.11 -5.01 -2.61
N GLU A 174 6.17 -5.11 -3.56
CA GLU A 174 4.76 -4.91 -3.28
C GLU A 174 4.07 -6.22 -2.96
N ALA A 175 3.41 -6.26 -1.80
CA ALA A 175 2.51 -7.33 -1.41
C ALA A 175 1.06 -6.91 -1.67
N SER A 176 0.18 -7.86 -1.98
CA SER A 176 -1.22 -7.62 -2.27
C SER A 176 -2.09 -8.77 -1.78
N PHE A 177 -3.34 -8.44 -1.39
CA PHE A 177 -4.40 -9.43 -1.26
C PHE A 177 -4.98 -9.79 -2.62
N THR A 178 -5.51 -11.01 -2.74
CA THR A 178 -6.48 -11.32 -3.79
C THR A 178 -7.80 -10.58 -3.51
N PRO A 179 -8.64 -10.32 -4.53
CA PRO A 179 -9.92 -9.61 -4.34
C PRO A 179 -10.87 -10.25 -3.33
N ASP A 180 -10.80 -11.56 -3.13
CA ASP A 180 -11.57 -12.32 -2.14
C ASP A 180 -10.96 -12.28 -0.72
N SER A 181 -9.80 -11.61 -0.56
CA SER A 181 -9.03 -11.55 0.69
C SER A 181 -8.49 -12.90 1.22
N GLN A 182 -8.58 -13.97 0.42
CA GLN A 182 -8.17 -15.32 0.86
C GLN A 182 -6.68 -15.54 0.73
N PHE A 183 -6.06 -14.98 -0.30
CA PHE A 183 -4.64 -15.20 -0.56
C PHE A 183 -3.83 -13.91 -0.48
N ILE A 184 -2.58 -14.08 -0.12
CA ILE A 184 -1.58 -13.02 -0.05
C ILE A 184 -0.46 -13.35 -1.02
N MET A 185 -0.08 -12.35 -1.82
CA MET A 185 0.91 -12.50 -2.86
C MET A 185 1.99 -11.43 -2.70
N ILE A 186 3.24 -11.82 -2.96
CA ILE A 186 4.36 -10.89 -3.05
C ILE A 186 5.30 -11.29 -4.19
N GLY A 187 5.79 -10.29 -4.91
CA GLY A 187 6.92 -10.47 -5.80
C GLY A 187 8.22 -10.63 -5.01
N SER A 188 9.19 -11.35 -5.56
CA SER A 188 10.49 -11.53 -4.95
C SER A 188 11.64 -11.04 -5.83
N GLU A 189 12.83 -10.95 -5.25
CA GLU A 189 14.05 -10.52 -5.93
C GLU A 189 14.44 -11.45 -7.11
N ASP A 190 14.09 -12.73 -7.02
CA ASP A 190 14.37 -13.73 -8.05
C ASP A 190 13.37 -13.74 -9.22
N GLY A 191 12.43 -12.81 -9.26
CA GLY A 191 11.45 -12.70 -10.34
C GLY A 191 10.27 -13.65 -10.24
N LYS A 192 10.06 -14.29 -9.08
CA LYS A 192 8.92 -15.16 -8.81
C LYS A 192 7.90 -14.48 -7.91
N ILE A 193 6.66 -14.97 -7.95
CA ILE A 193 5.58 -14.51 -7.07
C ILE A 193 5.27 -15.65 -6.10
N HIS A 194 5.34 -15.35 -4.82
CA HIS A 194 5.01 -16.29 -3.75
C HIS A 194 3.59 -16.03 -3.27
N VAL A 195 2.84 -17.10 -3.04
CA VAL A 195 1.42 -17.07 -2.67
C VAL A 195 1.18 -17.88 -1.41
N TRP A 196 0.48 -17.29 -0.45
CA TRP A 196 0.04 -17.94 0.79
C TRP A 196 -1.46 -17.83 0.96
N ASN A 197 -2.04 -18.85 1.59
CA ASN A 197 -3.39 -18.75 2.12
C ASN A 197 -3.36 -17.92 3.41
N GLY A 198 -4.20 -16.86 3.47
CA GLY A 198 -4.20 -15.89 4.57
C GLY A 198 -4.73 -16.45 5.89
N GLU A 199 -5.61 -17.45 5.83
CA GLU A 199 -6.18 -18.08 7.02
C GLU A 199 -5.23 -19.12 7.63
N SER A 200 -4.74 -20.05 6.82
CA SER A 200 -3.88 -21.14 7.29
C SER A 200 -2.41 -20.75 7.43
N GLY A 201 -1.97 -19.67 6.79
CA GLY A 201 -0.56 -19.26 6.74
C GLY A 201 0.32 -20.13 5.83
N ILE A 202 -0.26 -21.13 5.14
CA ILE A 202 0.46 -22.09 4.33
C ILE A 202 0.80 -21.47 2.95
N LYS A 203 2.03 -21.66 2.50
CA LYS A 203 2.44 -21.33 1.13
C LYS A 203 1.79 -22.30 0.16
N VAL A 204 0.98 -21.78 -0.76
CA VAL A 204 0.18 -22.59 -1.70
C VAL A 204 0.74 -22.63 -3.11
N ALA A 205 1.50 -21.60 -3.50
CA ALA A 205 2.07 -21.54 -4.84
C ALA A 205 3.33 -20.67 -4.92
N VAL A 206 4.12 -20.91 -5.95
CA VAL A 206 5.17 -20.02 -6.43
C VAL A 206 4.97 -19.92 -7.96
N LEU A 207 4.67 -18.71 -8.43
CA LEU A 207 4.37 -18.44 -9.82
C LEU A 207 5.61 -17.88 -10.52
N ASP A 208 5.92 -18.39 -11.70
CA ASP A 208 7.07 -17.96 -12.50
C ASP A 208 6.60 -17.28 -13.79
N GLY A 209 6.58 -15.95 -13.77
CA GLY A 209 6.22 -15.09 -14.91
C GLY A 209 7.40 -14.78 -15.84
N LYS A 210 8.54 -15.47 -15.69
CA LYS A 210 9.76 -15.24 -16.47
C LYS A 210 10.28 -13.82 -16.35
N HIS A 211 10.07 -13.19 -15.21
CA HIS A 211 10.68 -11.90 -14.91
C HIS A 211 12.19 -12.04 -14.76
N THR A 212 12.93 -11.08 -15.33
CA THR A 212 14.39 -11.07 -15.32
C THR A 212 15.00 -10.31 -14.13
N GLY A 213 14.18 -9.76 -13.28
CA GLY A 213 14.58 -8.99 -12.11
C GLY A 213 13.50 -8.95 -11.03
N PRO A 214 13.75 -8.21 -9.94
CA PRO A 214 12.82 -8.11 -8.83
C PRO A 214 11.44 -7.63 -9.27
N ILE A 215 10.38 -8.30 -8.80
CA ILE A 215 9.00 -7.88 -9.04
C ILE A 215 8.64 -6.84 -8.00
N THR A 216 8.69 -5.57 -8.41
CA THR A 216 8.47 -4.41 -7.53
C THR A 216 7.01 -3.94 -7.47
N CYS A 217 6.18 -4.42 -8.39
CA CYS A 217 4.77 -4.07 -8.44
C CYS A 217 3.91 -5.29 -8.73
N LEU A 218 2.81 -5.41 -7.99
CA LEU A 218 1.83 -6.48 -8.15
C LEU A 218 0.44 -5.91 -7.86
N GLN A 219 -0.44 -5.95 -8.86
CA GLN A 219 -1.76 -5.33 -8.74
C GLN A 219 -2.85 -6.23 -9.33
N PHE A 220 -3.87 -6.53 -8.54
CA PHE A 220 -5.07 -7.21 -9.00
C PHE A 220 -6.02 -6.27 -9.72
N ASN A 221 -6.73 -6.81 -10.70
CA ASN A 221 -7.89 -6.17 -11.26
C ASN A 221 -9.07 -6.33 -10.27
N PRO A 222 -9.73 -5.23 -9.85
CA PRO A 222 -10.81 -5.32 -8.86
C PRO A 222 -12.09 -5.98 -9.39
N LYS A 223 -12.22 -6.12 -10.72
CA LYS A 223 -13.44 -6.63 -11.38
C LYS A 223 -13.29 -8.01 -11.99
N PHE A 224 -12.07 -8.39 -12.35
CA PHE A 224 -11.79 -9.64 -13.08
C PHE A 224 -10.71 -10.43 -12.36
N MET A 225 -10.77 -11.75 -12.49
CA MET A 225 -9.76 -12.67 -11.93
C MET A 225 -8.45 -12.59 -12.73
N THR A 226 -7.87 -11.41 -12.76
CA THR A 226 -6.61 -11.13 -13.44
C THR A 226 -5.74 -10.24 -12.59
N PHE A 227 -4.44 -10.34 -12.74
CA PHE A 227 -3.51 -9.42 -12.11
C PHE A 227 -2.32 -9.13 -13.02
N ALA A 228 -1.61 -8.07 -12.70
CA ALA A 228 -0.37 -7.69 -13.36
C ALA A 228 0.79 -7.74 -12.37
N SER A 229 1.95 -8.20 -12.83
CA SER A 229 3.22 -8.10 -12.12
C SER A 229 4.26 -7.41 -12.98
N ALA A 230 5.14 -6.63 -12.36
CA ALA A 230 6.14 -5.87 -13.09
C ALA A 230 7.51 -5.86 -12.40
N CYS A 231 8.52 -6.01 -13.23
CA CYS A 231 9.91 -5.62 -12.99
C CYS A 231 10.28 -4.52 -14.01
N SER A 232 11.36 -4.65 -14.77
CA SER A 232 11.57 -3.87 -15.99
C SER A 232 10.62 -4.26 -17.13
N ASN A 233 10.03 -5.46 -17.05
CA ASN A 233 9.00 -5.97 -17.93
C ASN A 233 7.69 -6.15 -17.15
N MET A 234 6.56 -6.18 -17.86
CA MET A 234 5.24 -6.42 -17.27
C MET A 234 4.66 -7.74 -17.78
N ALA A 235 4.06 -8.51 -16.87
CA ALA A 235 3.31 -9.72 -17.19
C ALA A 235 1.86 -9.57 -16.73
N PHE A 236 0.93 -10.00 -17.57
CA PHE A 236 -0.48 -10.14 -17.23
C PHE A 236 -0.80 -11.62 -16.98
N TRP A 237 -1.53 -11.87 -15.92
CA TRP A 237 -1.88 -13.21 -15.46
C TRP A 237 -3.37 -13.45 -15.65
N LEU A 238 -3.68 -14.57 -16.25
CA LEU A 238 -5.05 -15.04 -16.47
C LEU A 238 -5.25 -16.37 -15.72
N PRO A 239 -6.46 -16.65 -15.22
CA PRO A 239 -6.76 -17.95 -14.66
C PRO A 239 -6.66 -19.02 -15.75
N THR A 240 -6.12 -20.18 -15.42
CA THR A 240 -6.29 -21.39 -16.22
C THR A 240 -7.71 -21.91 -15.98
N ILE A 241 -8.44 -22.09 -17.06
CA ILE A 241 -9.72 -22.81 -17.02
C ILE A 241 -9.33 -24.26 -17.29
N ASP A 242 -9.36 -25.10 -16.26
CA ASP A 242 -9.28 -26.55 -16.44
C ASP A 242 -10.64 -26.97 -17.02
N ASP A 243 -10.62 -27.50 -18.25
CA ASP A 243 -11.80 -28.06 -18.93
C ASP A 243 -12.26 -29.35 -18.22
#